data_bf918c5f3d08cb7d447f53b0e2b9dd99
#
_entry.id   bf918c5f3d08cb7d447f53b0e2b9dd99
#
_cell.length_a   1.000
_cell.length_b   1.000
_cell.length_c   1.000
_cell.angle_alpha   90.00
_cell.angle_beta   90.00
_cell.angle_gamma   90.00
#
_symmetry.space_group_name_H-M   'P 1'
#
loop_
_entity.id
_entity.type
_entity.pdbx_description
1 polymer ?
#
loop_
_entity_poly.entity_id
_entity_poly.type
_entity_poly.pdbx_seq_one_letter_code
_entity_poly.pdbx_strand_id
1 'polypeptide(L)'
;ASTLQFGSEINAALEKYSIDVLILDINVPTSQDNHNPYPILHVIPSLLQKYPNLAILVISMHNDRSLIRAVMEAGASGYILKDDQSMLVDLENVIVSIAAGGIFLSREISNILLPANTNEDVPLSQRQLEVLSLSLAFPDDTTADLAKKMSVANSTVRNLLSGAYIKLGVRTRAAAIAKARKLGVITPQPPAV
;
A
#
# COMPACT_ATOMS: atom_id res chain seq x y z
N ALA A 1 -9.50 -9.45 -17.07
CA ALA A 1 -10.11 -8.85 -15.87
C ALA A 1 -11.51 -9.39 -15.69
N SER A 2 -11.97 -9.59 -14.47
CA SER A 2 -13.34 -9.95 -14.12
C SER A 2 -13.89 -8.95 -13.11
N THR A 3 -15.20 -8.74 -13.12
CA THR A 3 -15.88 -7.86 -12.18
C THR A 3 -16.75 -8.70 -11.25
N LEU A 4 -16.71 -8.39 -9.96
CA LEU A 4 -17.53 -9.01 -8.92
C LEU A 4 -18.53 -7.96 -8.41
N GLN A 5 -19.72 -8.38 -8.05
CA GLN A 5 -20.75 -7.49 -7.51
C GLN A 5 -20.79 -7.49 -5.97
N PHE A 6 -20.35 -8.59 -5.37
CA PHE A 6 -20.45 -8.81 -3.92
C PHE A 6 -19.10 -9.21 -3.31
N GLY A 7 -18.87 -8.79 -2.07
CA GLY A 7 -17.66 -9.13 -1.33
C GLY A 7 -17.52 -10.64 -1.06
N SER A 8 -18.63 -11.36 -0.90
CA SER A 8 -18.63 -12.81 -0.70
C SER A 8 -18.05 -13.61 -1.88
N GLU A 9 -18.01 -13.03 -3.09
CA GLU A 9 -17.49 -13.68 -4.30
C GLU A 9 -15.96 -13.64 -4.40
N ILE A 10 -15.29 -12.80 -3.61
CA ILE A 10 -13.85 -12.54 -3.72
C ILE A 10 -13.04 -13.82 -3.57
N ASN A 11 -13.30 -14.62 -2.53
CA ASN A 11 -12.55 -15.85 -2.28
C ASN A 11 -12.69 -16.86 -3.44
N ALA A 12 -13.90 -17.06 -3.95
CA ALA A 12 -14.16 -17.96 -5.07
C ALA A 12 -13.45 -17.49 -6.35
N ALA A 13 -13.40 -16.19 -6.59
CA ALA A 13 -12.69 -15.62 -7.73
C ALA A 13 -11.17 -15.80 -7.61
N LEU A 14 -10.60 -15.56 -6.42
CA LEU A 14 -9.17 -15.74 -6.16
C LEU A 14 -8.72 -17.21 -6.20
N GLU A 15 -9.63 -18.15 -5.89
CA GLU A 15 -9.36 -19.58 -6.03
C GLU A 15 -9.44 -20.05 -7.49
N LYS A 16 -10.32 -19.44 -8.27
CA LYS A 16 -10.57 -19.81 -9.66
C LYS A 16 -9.57 -19.20 -10.66
N TYR A 17 -9.11 -17.99 -10.38
CA TYR A 17 -8.29 -17.20 -11.30
C TYR A 17 -6.96 -16.81 -10.67
N SER A 18 -5.88 -16.77 -11.47
CA SER A 18 -4.64 -16.10 -11.07
C SER A 18 -4.84 -14.60 -11.15
N ILE A 19 -4.88 -13.93 -9.99
CA ILE A 19 -5.15 -12.49 -9.85
C ILE A 19 -3.95 -11.85 -9.15
N ASP A 20 -3.31 -10.90 -9.83
CA ASP A 20 -2.19 -10.13 -9.28
C ASP A 20 -2.69 -8.90 -8.51
N VAL A 21 -3.77 -8.28 -8.99
CA VAL A 21 -4.33 -7.05 -8.41
C VAL A 21 -5.84 -7.20 -8.19
N LEU A 22 -6.27 -6.98 -6.96
CA LEU A 22 -7.67 -6.88 -6.58
C LEU A 22 -8.03 -5.42 -6.32
N ILE A 23 -8.99 -4.90 -7.07
CA ILE A 23 -9.54 -3.56 -6.84
C ILE A 23 -10.80 -3.71 -5.98
N LEU A 24 -10.84 -2.99 -4.86
CA LEU A 24 -11.94 -3.04 -3.90
C LEU A 24 -12.59 -1.67 -3.70
N ASP A 25 -13.91 -1.64 -3.72
CA ASP A 25 -14.69 -0.54 -3.15
C ASP A 25 -14.99 -0.82 -1.68
N ILE A 26 -14.88 0.20 -0.83
CA ILE A 26 -15.22 0.09 0.60
C ILE A 26 -16.72 -0.20 0.80
N ASN A 27 -17.56 0.31 -0.08
CA ASN A 27 -19.02 0.17 0.00
C ASN A 27 -19.56 -1.04 -0.78
N VAL A 28 -18.71 -2.00 -1.18
CA VAL A 28 -19.21 -3.21 -1.83
C VAL A 28 -20.16 -3.96 -0.89
N PRO A 29 -21.38 -4.35 -1.35
CA PRO A 29 -22.30 -5.13 -0.51
C PRO A 29 -21.74 -6.54 -0.24
N THR A 30 -22.12 -7.11 0.89
CA THR A 30 -21.62 -8.43 1.31
C THR A 30 -22.08 -9.54 0.37
N SER A 31 -23.38 -9.58 0.05
CA SER A 31 -23.99 -10.58 -0.86
C SER A 31 -25.30 -10.04 -1.47
N GLN A 32 -25.91 -10.80 -2.38
CA GLN A 32 -27.19 -10.45 -2.97
C GLN A 32 -28.30 -10.24 -1.93
N ASP A 33 -28.29 -11.03 -0.87
CA ASP A 33 -29.30 -10.99 0.22
C ASP A 33 -28.86 -10.12 1.40
N ASN A 34 -27.61 -9.66 1.40
CA ASN A 34 -27.05 -8.83 2.47
C ASN A 34 -26.36 -7.60 1.88
N HIS A 35 -27.08 -6.48 1.88
CA HIS A 35 -26.58 -5.19 1.34
C HIS A 35 -25.71 -4.40 2.30
N ASN A 36 -25.44 -4.90 3.52
CA ASN A 36 -24.48 -4.26 4.41
C ASN A 36 -23.07 -4.28 3.79
N PRO A 37 -22.27 -3.23 4.04
CA PRO A 37 -20.90 -3.16 3.53
C PRO A 37 -20.08 -4.38 3.92
N TYR A 38 -19.32 -4.91 2.98
CA TYR A 38 -18.39 -6.00 3.23
C TYR A 38 -17.26 -5.54 4.16
N PRO A 39 -16.85 -6.32 5.18
CA PRO A 39 -15.94 -5.87 6.22
C PRO A 39 -14.48 -5.82 5.73
N ILE A 40 -14.17 -4.94 4.79
CA ILE A 40 -12.91 -4.86 4.05
C ILE A 40 -11.70 -4.76 4.97
N LEU A 41 -11.75 -3.94 6.03
CA LEU A 41 -10.63 -3.78 6.96
C LEU A 41 -10.20 -5.09 7.65
N HIS A 42 -11.15 -6.01 7.89
CA HIS A 42 -10.85 -7.32 8.46
C HIS A 42 -10.48 -8.36 7.40
N VAL A 43 -10.98 -8.17 6.18
CA VAL A 43 -10.77 -9.13 5.08
C VAL A 43 -9.41 -8.93 4.41
N ILE A 44 -8.94 -7.69 4.24
CA ILE A 44 -7.63 -7.41 3.63
C ILE A 44 -6.49 -8.22 4.26
N PRO A 45 -6.28 -8.22 5.60
CA PRO A 45 -5.20 -9.01 6.20
C PRO A 45 -5.34 -10.51 5.94
N SER A 46 -6.56 -11.04 6.00
CA SER A 46 -6.83 -12.47 5.76
C SER A 46 -6.55 -12.87 4.31
N LEU A 47 -6.94 -12.03 3.34
CA LEU A 47 -6.63 -12.25 1.92
C LEU A 47 -5.12 -12.24 1.69
N LEU A 48 -4.40 -11.29 2.26
CA LEU A 48 -2.95 -11.16 2.09
C LEU A 48 -2.18 -12.28 2.80
N GLN A 49 -2.74 -12.85 3.86
CA GLN A 49 -2.18 -14.05 4.48
C GLN A 49 -2.34 -15.28 3.58
N LYS A 50 -3.52 -15.45 2.96
CA LYS A 50 -3.80 -16.57 2.06
C LYS A 50 -3.14 -16.41 0.69
N TYR A 51 -3.06 -15.18 0.17
CA TYR A 51 -2.50 -14.82 -1.12
C TYR A 51 -1.39 -13.77 -0.96
N PRO A 52 -0.17 -14.15 -0.54
CA PRO A 52 0.90 -13.20 -0.17
C PRO A 52 1.36 -12.28 -1.29
N ASN A 53 1.19 -12.69 -2.55
CA ASN A 53 1.57 -11.89 -3.72
C ASN A 53 0.44 -11.00 -4.25
N LEU A 54 -0.79 -11.17 -3.75
CA LEU A 54 -1.93 -10.35 -4.15
C LEU A 54 -1.67 -8.90 -3.77
N ALA A 55 -1.82 -7.99 -4.72
CA ALA A 55 -1.86 -6.56 -4.47
C ALA A 55 -3.31 -6.09 -4.34
N ILE A 56 -3.62 -5.22 -3.38
CA ILE A 56 -4.97 -4.72 -3.16
C ILE A 56 -4.96 -3.20 -3.32
N LEU A 57 -5.74 -2.71 -4.29
CA LEU A 57 -6.01 -1.30 -4.52
C LEU A 57 -7.43 -0.97 -4.04
N VAL A 58 -7.56 -0.03 -3.13
CA VAL A 58 -8.88 0.43 -2.67
C VAL A 58 -9.27 1.69 -3.45
N ILE A 59 -10.49 1.70 -3.98
CA ILE A 59 -11.08 2.87 -4.66
C ILE A 59 -12.38 3.22 -3.94
N SER A 60 -12.52 4.43 -3.41
CA SER A 60 -13.64 4.81 -2.54
C SER A 60 -14.00 6.30 -2.65
N MET A 61 -15.22 6.64 -2.23
CA MET A 61 -15.63 8.04 -2.00
C MET A 61 -15.21 8.59 -0.63
N HIS A 62 -14.71 7.73 0.27
CA HIS A 62 -14.35 8.14 1.63
C HIS A 62 -12.96 8.76 1.67
N ASN A 63 -12.88 9.96 2.23
CA ASN A 63 -11.63 10.71 2.41
C ASN A 63 -11.20 10.86 3.88
N ASP A 64 -11.80 10.09 4.78
CA ASP A 64 -11.47 10.08 6.20
C ASP A 64 -10.05 9.60 6.44
N ARG A 65 -9.22 10.44 7.07
CA ARG A 65 -7.82 10.13 7.38
C ARG A 65 -7.64 8.84 8.17
N SER A 66 -8.50 8.60 9.17
CA SER A 66 -8.46 7.39 10.01
C SER A 66 -8.76 6.14 9.20
N LEU A 67 -9.75 6.19 8.31
CA LEU A 67 -10.13 5.08 7.45
C LEU A 67 -9.03 4.78 6.43
N ILE A 68 -8.51 5.79 5.73
CA ILE A 68 -7.43 5.63 4.76
C ILE A 68 -6.20 5.00 5.45
N ARG A 69 -5.83 5.51 6.64
CA ARG A 69 -4.73 4.95 7.42
C ARG A 69 -4.98 3.49 7.78
N ALA A 70 -6.17 3.15 8.27
CA ALA A 70 -6.52 1.78 8.64
C ALA A 70 -6.46 0.82 7.44
N VAL A 71 -6.92 1.25 6.24
CA VAL A 71 -6.81 0.47 5.00
C VAL A 71 -5.35 0.23 4.61
N MET A 72 -4.51 1.26 4.69
CA MET A 72 -3.09 1.12 4.37
C MET A 72 -2.36 0.25 5.41
N GLU A 73 -2.68 0.39 6.68
CA GLU A 73 -2.14 -0.44 7.77
C GLU A 73 -2.62 -1.90 7.69
N ALA A 74 -3.82 -2.15 7.15
CA ALA A 74 -4.30 -3.50 6.86
C ALA A 74 -3.51 -4.21 5.74
N GLY A 75 -2.74 -3.46 4.92
CA GLY A 75 -1.84 -4.00 3.90
C GLY A 75 -2.25 -3.70 2.46
N ALA A 76 -3.17 -2.77 2.25
CA ALA A 76 -3.49 -2.32 0.90
C ALA A 76 -2.23 -1.77 0.20
N SER A 77 -2.12 -2.01 -1.10
CA SER A 77 -1.03 -1.51 -1.95
C SER A 77 -1.29 -0.09 -2.43
N GLY A 78 -2.52 0.41 -2.28
CA GLY A 78 -2.87 1.78 -2.64
C GLY A 78 -4.30 2.14 -2.27
N TYR A 79 -4.57 3.47 -2.30
CA TYR A 79 -5.88 4.04 -2.08
C TYR A 79 -6.10 5.18 -3.08
N ILE A 80 -7.25 5.18 -3.76
CA ILE A 80 -7.66 6.21 -4.72
C ILE A 80 -9.05 6.71 -4.33
N LEU A 81 -9.25 8.02 -4.38
CA LEU A 81 -10.58 8.62 -4.27
C LEU A 81 -11.30 8.53 -5.63
N LYS A 82 -12.58 8.19 -5.62
CA LYS A 82 -13.41 8.07 -6.84
C LYS A 82 -13.61 9.40 -7.56
N ASP A 83 -13.48 10.52 -6.87
CA ASP A 83 -13.54 11.87 -7.40
C ASP A 83 -12.18 12.40 -7.92
N ASP A 84 -11.08 11.69 -7.68
CA ASP A 84 -9.77 12.00 -8.26
C ASP A 84 -9.72 11.52 -9.74
N GLN A 85 -10.31 12.35 -10.64
CA GLN A 85 -10.36 12.03 -12.06
C GLN A 85 -8.98 11.86 -12.69
N SER A 86 -7.96 12.55 -12.20
CA SER A 86 -6.59 12.44 -12.72
C SER A 86 -6.02 11.04 -12.49
N MET A 87 -6.35 10.43 -11.36
CA MET A 87 -5.90 9.09 -11.01
C MET A 87 -6.68 8.00 -11.73
N LEU A 88 -7.95 8.24 -12.04
CA LEU A 88 -8.74 7.29 -12.83
C LEU A 88 -8.25 7.20 -14.28
N VAL A 89 -7.79 8.32 -14.84
CA VAL A 89 -7.15 8.33 -16.18
C VAL A 89 -5.81 7.59 -16.18
N ASP A 90 -5.04 7.65 -15.09
CA ASP A 90 -3.72 6.98 -14.96
C ASP A 90 -3.79 5.60 -14.29
N LEU A 91 -5.00 5.05 -14.13
CA LEU A 91 -5.24 3.81 -13.37
C LEU A 91 -4.43 2.62 -13.90
N GLU A 92 -4.22 2.54 -15.22
CA GLU A 92 -3.42 1.47 -15.83
C GLU A 92 -1.99 1.47 -15.28
N ASN A 93 -1.31 2.62 -15.25
CA ASN A 93 0.05 2.75 -14.72
C ASN A 93 0.09 2.45 -13.21
N VAL A 94 -0.93 2.85 -12.47
CA VAL A 94 -1.07 2.52 -11.05
C VAL A 94 -1.16 1.02 -10.86
N ILE A 95 -2.03 0.32 -11.62
CA ILE A 95 -2.20 -1.13 -11.54
C ILE A 95 -0.88 -1.85 -11.86
N VAL A 96 -0.20 -1.46 -12.94
CA VAL A 96 1.11 -2.05 -13.31
C VAL A 96 2.13 -1.85 -12.20
N SER A 97 2.21 -0.64 -11.63
CA SER A 97 3.13 -0.34 -10.53
C SER A 97 2.88 -1.19 -9.29
N ILE A 98 1.61 -1.34 -8.87
CA ILE A 98 1.29 -2.13 -7.68
C ILE A 98 1.39 -3.64 -7.94
N ALA A 99 1.12 -4.11 -9.16
CA ALA A 99 1.34 -5.50 -9.56
C ALA A 99 2.83 -5.88 -9.44
N ALA A 100 3.73 -4.95 -9.78
CA ALA A 100 5.17 -5.11 -9.58
C ALA A 100 5.62 -4.99 -8.10
N GLY A 101 4.69 -4.94 -7.15
CA GLY A 101 4.98 -4.85 -5.71
C GLY A 101 5.18 -3.41 -5.22
N GLY A 102 4.82 -2.40 -5.99
CA GLY A 102 4.83 -1.01 -5.57
C GLY A 102 3.73 -0.68 -4.58
N ILE A 103 3.88 0.47 -3.91
CA ILE A 103 2.85 1.09 -3.08
C ILE A 103 2.50 2.42 -3.74
N PHE A 104 1.19 2.66 -3.88
CA PHE A 104 0.69 3.85 -4.52
C PHE A 104 -0.09 4.73 -3.54
N LEU A 105 0.34 5.98 -3.39
CA LEU A 105 -0.38 7.04 -2.67
C LEU A 105 -0.56 8.21 -3.63
N SER A 106 -1.79 8.54 -4.00
CA SER A 106 -2.06 9.74 -4.80
C SER A 106 -1.62 11.00 -4.02
N ARG A 107 -1.48 12.11 -4.72
CA ARG A 107 -1.11 13.38 -4.08
C ARG A 107 -2.12 13.79 -3.02
N GLU A 108 -3.40 13.58 -3.31
CA GLU A 108 -4.50 13.93 -2.40
C GLU A 108 -4.47 13.06 -1.14
N ILE A 109 -4.36 11.73 -1.31
CA ILE A 109 -4.23 10.79 -0.18
C ILE A 109 -3.00 11.09 0.66
N SER A 110 -1.88 11.40 0.03
CA SER A 110 -0.66 11.81 0.75
C SER A 110 -0.90 13.06 1.59
N ASN A 111 -1.59 14.07 1.06
CA ASN A 111 -1.92 15.30 1.80
C ASN A 111 -2.85 15.02 2.98
N ILE A 112 -3.83 14.14 2.82
CA ILE A 112 -4.74 13.73 3.91
C ILE A 112 -3.97 12.99 5.02
N LEU A 113 -3.04 12.12 4.65
CA LEU A 113 -2.28 11.30 5.60
C LEU A 113 -1.15 12.06 6.29
N LEU A 114 -0.60 13.11 5.66
CA LEU A 114 0.42 13.93 6.27
C LEU A 114 -0.10 14.58 7.57
N PRO A 115 0.70 14.63 8.65
CA PRO A 115 0.36 15.41 9.81
C PRO A 115 0.30 16.89 9.42
N ALA A 116 -0.70 17.62 9.95
CA ALA A 116 -0.88 19.06 9.70
C ALA A 116 0.33 19.90 10.14
N ASN A 117 1.17 19.38 11.02
CA ASN A 117 2.44 19.96 11.46
C ASN A 117 3.59 19.01 11.10
N THR A 118 4.33 19.36 10.05
CA THR A 118 5.50 18.60 9.56
C THR A 118 6.73 18.69 10.49
N ASN A 119 6.61 19.28 11.67
CA ASN A 119 7.71 19.45 12.63
C ASN A 119 7.76 18.40 13.75
N GLU A 120 6.81 17.48 13.81
CA GLU A 120 6.96 16.33 14.70
C GLU A 120 7.66 15.21 13.92
N ASP A 121 8.93 15.04 14.20
CA ASP A 121 9.71 13.86 13.78
C ASP A 121 9.09 12.61 14.42
N VAL A 122 8.08 12.04 13.77
CA VAL A 122 7.56 10.73 14.18
C VAL A 122 8.63 9.70 13.80
N PRO A 123 9.38 9.14 14.75
CA PRO A 123 10.51 8.31 14.44
C PRO A 123 10.07 7.06 13.66
N LEU A 124 10.86 6.71 12.65
CA LEU A 124 10.70 5.44 11.96
C LEU A 124 10.95 4.30 12.94
N SER A 125 10.14 3.26 12.88
CA SER A 125 10.40 2.06 13.68
C SER A 125 11.66 1.33 13.16
N GLN A 126 12.28 0.51 14.02
CA GLN A 126 13.44 -0.30 13.63
C GLN A 126 13.17 -1.14 12.35
N ARG A 127 11.98 -1.73 12.24
CA ARG A 127 11.59 -2.50 11.07
C ARG A 127 11.36 -1.62 9.81
N GLN A 128 10.92 -0.38 9.97
CA GLN A 128 10.82 0.58 8.87
C GLN A 128 12.21 1.03 8.38
N LEU A 129 13.14 1.22 9.31
CA LEU A 129 14.55 1.51 8.96
C LEU A 129 15.20 0.33 8.23
N GLU A 130 14.96 -0.89 8.71
CA GLU A 130 15.48 -2.12 8.11
C GLU A 130 15.01 -2.27 6.65
N VAL A 131 13.70 -2.14 6.38
CA VAL A 131 13.17 -2.28 5.02
C VAL A 131 13.65 -1.17 4.08
N LEU A 132 13.83 0.06 4.57
CA LEU A 132 14.40 1.15 3.78
C LEU A 132 15.88 0.93 3.48
N SER A 133 16.66 0.41 4.44
CA SER A 133 18.07 0.07 4.26
C SER A 133 18.24 -1.06 3.25
N LEU A 134 17.41 -2.10 3.33
CA LEU A 134 17.39 -3.18 2.33
C LEU A 134 16.96 -2.67 0.95
N SER A 135 15.97 -1.78 0.89
CA SER A 135 15.53 -1.16 -0.36
C SER A 135 16.63 -0.29 -1.02
N LEU A 136 17.51 0.28 -0.21
CA LEU A 136 18.69 1.00 -0.69
C LEU A 136 19.77 0.05 -1.21
N ALA A 137 20.02 -1.03 -0.47
CA ALA A 137 21.06 -2.02 -0.83
C ALA A 137 20.68 -2.87 -2.05
N PHE A 138 19.39 -3.08 -2.27
CA PHE A 138 18.84 -3.91 -3.35
C PHE A 138 17.74 -3.13 -4.09
N PRO A 139 18.12 -2.17 -4.96
CA PRO A 139 17.16 -1.26 -5.59
C PRO A 139 16.18 -1.96 -6.54
N ASP A 140 16.61 -3.05 -7.16
CA ASP A 140 15.82 -3.84 -8.12
C ASP A 140 14.94 -4.91 -7.47
N ASP A 141 15.09 -5.14 -6.16
CA ASP A 141 14.28 -6.11 -5.44
C ASP A 141 12.81 -5.67 -5.37
N THR A 142 11.93 -6.64 -5.62
CA THR A 142 10.50 -6.49 -5.37
C THR A 142 10.21 -6.51 -3.86
N THR A 143 8.99 -6.13 -3.46
CA THR A 143 8.57 -6.28 -2.05
C THR A 143 8.56 -7.75 -1.60
N ALA A 144 8.34 -8.69 -2.53
CA ALA A 144 8.41 -10.12 -2.25
C ALA A 144 9.86 -10.59 -1.96
N ASP A 145 10.85 -10.03 -2.67
CA ASP A 145 12.25 -10.36 -2.45
C ASP A 145 12.77 -9.78 -1.13
N LEU A 146 12.37 -8.54 -0.82
CA LEU A 146 12.64 -7.93 0.48
C LEU A 146 12.01 -8.72 1.63
N ALA A 147 10.79 -9.25 1.42
CA ALA A 147 10.10 -10.07 2.40
C ALA A 147 10.87 -11.37 2.72
N LYS A 148 11.43 -12.02 1.68
CA LYS A 148 12.31 -13.18 1.86
C LYS A 148 13.55 -12.83 2.70
N LYS A 149 14.21 -11.69 2.40
CA LYS A 149 15.40 -11.22 3.13
C LYS A 149 15.11 -10.90 4.60
N MET A 150 13.92 -10.36 4.88
CA MET A 150 13.47 -10.02 6.23
C MET A 150 12.81 -11.18 6.97
N SER A 151 12.60 -12.33 6.31
CA SER A 151 11.87 -13.49 6.85
C SER A 151 10.45 -13.15 7.34
N VAL A 152 9.73 -12.34 6.56
CA VAL A 152 8.36 -11.90 6.85
C VAL A 152 7.45 -12.08 5.63
N ALA A 153 6.14 -11.90 5.81
CA ALA A 153 5.19 -11.90 4.68
C ALA A 153 5.38 -10.65 3.79
N ASN A 154 5.08 -10.78 2.50
CA ASN A 154 5.14 -9.67 1.55
C ASN A 154 4.20 -8.51 1.97
N SER A 155 3.01 -8.83 2.51
CA SER A 155 2.10 -7.84 3.10
C SER A 155 2.75 -7.04 4.23
N THR A 156 3.58 -7.68 5.07
CA THR A 156 4.31 -7.00 6.15
C THR A 156 5.29 -5.98 5.58
N VAL A 157 6.04 -6.33 4.52
CA VAL A 157 6.96 -5.38 3.87
C VAL A 157 6.19 -4.20 3.27
N ARG A 158 5.06 -4.45 2.62
CA ARG A 158 4.19 -3.38 2.09
C ARG A 158 3.72 -2.45 3.20
N ASN A 159 3.26 -3.00 4.34
CA ASN A 159 2.83 -2.20 5.49
C ASN A 159 3.97 -1.37 6.08
N LEU A 160 5.17 -1.94 6.20
CA LEU A 160 6.34 -1.22 6.69
C LEU A 160 6.72 -0.06 5.77
N LEU A 161 6.72 -0.30 4.45
CA LEU A 161 7.01 0.74 3.46
C LEU A 161 5.93 1.83 3.43
N SER A 162 4.63 1.46 3.40
CA SER A 162 3.56 2.46 3.41
C SER A 162 3.59 3.32 4.67
N GLY A 163 3.78 2.70 5.84
CA GLY A 163 3.95 3.41 7.09
C GLY A 163 5.17 4.34 7.10
N ALA A 164 6.29 3.92 6.50
CA ALA A 164 7.48 4.75 6.34
C ALA A 164 7.22 5.93 5.39
N TYR A 165 6.52 5.71 4.26
CA TYR A 165 6.18 6.78 3.32
C TYR A 165 5.29 7.84 3.97
N ILE A 166 4.27 7.42 4.71
CA ILE A 166 3.38 8.31 5.47
C ILE A 166 4.19 9.15 6.47
N LYS A 167 5.04 8.52 7.27
CA LYS A 167 5.88 9.23 8.27
C LYS A 167 6.87 10.19 7.62
N LEU A 168 7.48 9.79 6.51
CA LEU A 168 8.42 10.62 5.77
C LEU A 168 7.72 11.68 4.88
N GLY A 169 6.42 11.62 4.69
CA GLY A 169 5.70 12.52 3.80
C GLY A 169 6.11 12.39 2.34
N VAL A 170 6.32 11.15 1.89
CA VAL A 170 6.73 10.82 0.51
C VAL A 170 5.81 9.77 -0.09
N ARG A 171 5.88 9.56 -1.41
CA ARG A 171 4.96 8.69 -2.15
C ARG A 171 5.64 7.53 -2.86
N THR A 172 6.96 7.53 -2.92
CA THR A 172 7.72 6.52 -3.66
C THR A 172 8.87 5.97 -2.84
N ARG A 173 9.31 4.76 -3.17
CA ARG A 173 10.49 4.12 -2.56
C ARG A 173 11.74 5.00 -2.70
N ALA A 174 11.98 5.51 -3.90
CA ALA A 174 13.15 6.36 -4.15
C ALA A 174 13.13 7.65 -3.30
N ALA A 175 11.97 8.32 -3.20
CA ALA A 175 11.82 9.50 -2.36
C ALA A 175 11.97 9.18 -0.87
N ALA A 176 11.49 8.02 -0.42
CA ALA A 176 11.65 7.58 0.97
C ALA A 176 13.12 7.32 1.32
N ILE A 177 13.85 6.64 0.45
CA ILE A 177 15.28 6.39 0.60
C ILE A 177 16.04 7.73 0.61
N ALA A 178 15.79 8.62 -0.36
CA ALA A 178 16.45 9.92 -0.44
C ALA A 178 16.23 10.75 0.83
N LYS A 179 14.98 10.81 1.33
CA LYS A 179 14.66 11.55 2.55
C LYS A 179 15.26 10.91 3.80
N ALA A 180 15.21 9.58 3.93
CA ALA A 180 15.82 8.87 5.06
C ALA A 180 17.35 9.05 5.10
N ARG A 181 18.02 9.08 3.95
CA ARG A 181 19.46 9.41 3.84
C ARG A 181 19.74 10.85 4.29
N LYS A 182 18.93 11.80 3.83
CA LYS A 182 19.08 13.21 4.22
C LYS A 182 18.90 13.42 5.72
N LEU A 183 18.02 12.63 6.35
CA LEU A 183 17.81 12.64 7.80
C LEU A 183 18.89 11.88 8.57
N GLY A 184 19.81 11.18 7.90
CA GLY A 184 20.87 10.41 8.54
C GLY A 184 20.39 9.14 9.25
N VAL A 185 19.14 8.69 9.00
CA VAL A 185 18.55 7.52 9.69
C VAL A 185 18.83 6.19 8.98
N ILE A 186 19.34 6.24 7.76
CA ILE A 186 19.93 5.09 7.03
C ILE A 186 21.28 5.50 6.46
N THR A 187 22.05 4.54 5.92
CA THR A 187 23.41 4.78 5.40
C THR A 187 23.46 6.04 4.50
N PRO A 188 24.27 7.05 4.85
CA PRO A 188 24.36 8.29 4.08
C PRO A 188 24.99 8.05 2.70
N GLN A 189 24.80 9.00 1.78
CA GLN A 189 25.50 8.97 0.51
C GLN A 189 26.99 9.18 0.75
N PRO A 190 27.90 8.42 0.10
CA PRO A 190 29.32 8.73 0.17
C PRO A 190 29.57 10.16 -0.32
N PRO A 191 30.58 10.85 0.25
CA PRO A 191 30.93 12.19 -0.21
C PRO A 191 31.25 12.14 -1.72
N ALA A 192 30.79 13.17 -2.44
CA ALA A 192 31.14 13.31 -3.85
C ALA A 192 32.66 13.42 -3.94
N VAL A 193 33.28 12.54 -4.75
CA VAL A 193 34.72 12.56 -5.06
C VAL A 193 34.97 13.64 -6.09
#